data_6b7f792f7b221c558b7fab406624dcc3
#
_entry.id   6b7f792f7b221c558b7fab406624dcc3
#
_cell.length_a   1.000
_cell.length_b   1.000
_cell.length_c   1.000
_cell.angle_alpha   90.00
_cell.angle_beta   90.00
_cell.angle_gamma   90.00
#
_symmetry.space_group_name_H-M   'P 1'
#
loop_
_entity.id
_entity.type
_entity.pdbx_description
1 polymer ?
#
loop_
_entity_poly.entity_id
_entity_poly.type
_entity_poly.pdbx_seq_one_letter_code
_entity_poly.pdbx_strand_id
1 'polypeptide(L)'
;MNDTSGRADALAAQYRTDGYCVDRQALTSAEVTALVDEATRLCREEAARLVGGDVAGDNADDLGRFLAIHFPHKLSPLMLATLAHPRIVDVLTRAIGPNVKSMQSMLFIKNAGKPGQAWHQDEDFIPTRDRSLGAAWIALDDATVDNGCLWVIPGSHRPGVLWPLRQHENPEYDFAPESFDFPYSDADAIPVEVPAGSIVFFHGHLLHKSLRNRRTTGFRRALVNHYMSAESLLPWWRDGGAIAPTHDLRDIVMVAGTDPYAYKGIVDLNRPYVRAESARTTPA
;
A
#
# COMPACT_ATOMS: atom_id res chain seq x y z
N MET A 1 -13.37 23.57 -18.70
CA MET A 1 -12.72 23.30 -17.40
C MET A 1 -13.31 22.02 -16.89
N ASN A 2 -12.58 20.91 -16.93
CA ASN A 2 -13.08 19.65 -16.36
C ASN A 2 -13.23 19.86 -14.86
N ASP A 3 -14.39 19.52 -14.32
CA ASP A 3 -14.72 19.66 -12.90
C ASP A 3 -13.93 18.63 -12.06
N THR A 4 -12.65 18.88 -11.90
CA THR A 4 -11.76 18.04 -11.09
C THR A 4 -12.12 18.13 -9.60
N SER A 5 -12.69 19.24 -9.16
CA SER A 5 -13.13 19.43 -7.77
C SER A 5 -14.33 18.54 -7.44
N GLY A 6 -15.39 18.56 -8.25
CA GLY A 6 -16.57 17.73 -8.02
C GLY A 6 -16.27 16.23 -8.04
N ARG A 7 -15.31 15.80 -8.90
CA ARG A 7 -14.85 14.41 -8.91
C ARG A 7 -14.15 14.02 -7.60
N ALA A 8 -13.23 14.83 -7.09
CA ALA A 8 -12.52 14.53 -5.86
C ALA A 8 -13.46 14.54 -4.64
N ASP A 9 -14.46 15.42 -4.63
CA ASP A 9 -15.50 15.45 -3.58
C ASP A 9 -16.35 14.18 -3.59
N ALA A 10 -16.75 13.69 -4.77
CA ALA A 10 -17.49 12.43 -4.92
C ALA A 10 -16.66 11.22 -4.46
N LEU A 11 -15.39 11.15 -4.85
CA LEU A 11 -14.47 10.10 -4.41
C LEU A 11 -14.27 10.10 -2.90
N ALA A 12 -14.06 11.27 -2.30
CA ALA A 12 -13.92 11.39 -0.86
C ALA A 12 -15.21 11.04 -0.11
N ALA A 13 -16.39 11.34 -0.67
CA ALA A 13 -17.67 10.92 -0.12
C ALA A 13 -17.82 9.39 -0.16
N GLN A 14 -17.46 8.75 -1.27
CA GLN A 14 -17.47 7.30 -1.39
C GLN A 14 -16.46 6.65 -0.40
N TYR A 15 -15.24 7.19 -0.31
CA TYR A 15 -14.24 6.74 0.67
C TYR A 15 -14.80 6.72 2.10
N ARG A 16 -15.48 7.80 2.52
CA ARG A 16 -16.09 7.87 3.86
C ARG A 16 -17.23 6.88 4.06
N THR A 17 -18.03 6.63 2.99
CA THR A 17 -19.19 5.75 3.08
C THR A 17 -18.80 4.28 3.00
N ASP A 18 -17.95 3.92 2.06
CA ASP A 18 -17.65 2.51 1.73
C ASP A 18 -16.30 2.05 2.29
N GLY A 19 -15.47 2.99 2.76
CA GLY A 19 -14.11 2.74 3.21
C GLY A 19 -13.10 2.66 2.06
N TYR A 20 -13.56 2.80 0.82
CA TYR A 20 -12.70 2.85 -0.37
C TYR A 20 -13.36 3.64 -1.49
N CYS A 21 -12.56 4.07 -2.45
CA CYS A 21 -13.05 4.60 -3.73
C CYS A 21 -12.03 4.34 -4.84
N VAL A 22 -12.47 4.46 -6.09
CA VAL A 22 -11.64 4.17 -7.27
C VAL A 22 -11.61 5.38 -8.20
N ASP A 23 -10.43 5.97 -8.35
CA ASP A 23 -10.17 6.97 -9.38
C ASP A 23 -9.61 6.26 -10.63
N ARG A 24 -10.50 5.94 -11.57
CA ARG A 24 -10.13 5.25 -12.81
C ARG A 24 -9.36 6.19 -13.72
N GLN A 25 -8.27 5.68 -14.33
CA GLN A 25 -7.43 6.46 -15.27
C GLN A 25 -6.93 7.77 -14.63
N ALA A 26 -6.52 7.70 -13.38
CA ALA A 26 -5.96 8.83 -12.64
C ALA A 26 -4.59 9.26 -13.18
N LEU A 27 -3.79 8.30 -13.62
CA LEU A 27 -2.50 8.50 -14.27
C LEU A 27 -2.63 8.39 -15.79
N THR A 28 -1.83 9.15 -16.51
CA THR A 28 -1.66 9.02 -17.95
C THR A 28 -0.87 7.76 -18.31
N SER A 29 -1.00 7.29 -19.56
CA SER A 29 -0.21 6.14 -20.04
C SER A 29 1.30 6.39 -19.94
N ALA A 30 1.76 7.62 -20.12
CA ALA A 30 3.17 7.97 -19.99
C ALA A 30 3.66 7.85 -18.54
N GLU A 31 2.87 8.29 -17.56
CA GLU A 31 3.18 8.13 -16.14
C GLU A 31 3.21 6.67 -15.73
N VAL A 32 2.25 5.87 -16.20
CA VAL A 32 2.22 4.43 -15.97
C VAL A 32 3.47 3.76 -16.55
N THR A 33 3.83 4.06 -17.81
CA THR A 33 5.04 3.51 -18.45
C THR A 33 6.28 3.86 -17.64
N ALA A 34 6.44 5.12 -17.26
CA ALA A 34 7.59 5.56 -16.46
C ALA A 34 7.68 4.83 -15.11
N LEU A 35 6.57 4.63 -14.43
CA LEU A 35 6.53 3.89 -13.16
C LEU A 35 6.81 2.39 -13.35
N VAL A 36 6.37 1.79 -14.44
CA VAL A 36 6.66 0.39 -14.80
C VAL A 36 8.14 0.20 -15.10
N ASP A 37 8.74 1.10 -15.86
CA ASP A 37 10.17 1.06 -16.20
C ASP A 37 11.01 1.25 -14.93
N GLU A 38 10.63 2.18 -14.06
CA GLU A 38 11.30 2.41 -12.79
C GLU A 38 11.13 1.23 -11.81
N ALA A 39 9.94 0.62 -11.75
CA ALA A 39 9.72 -0.60 -10.98
C ALA A 39 10.64 -1.74 -11.45
N THR A 40 10.79 -1.88 -12.78
CA THR A 40 11.67 -2.88 -13.38
C THR A 40 13.13 -2.59 -13.04
N ARG A 41 13.58 -1.33 -13.12
CA ARG A 41 14.93 -0.93 -12.74
C ARG A 41 15.21 -1.24 -11.26
N LEU A 42 14.30 -0.87 -10.35
CA LEU A 42 14.45 -1.15 -8.93
C LEU A 42 14.56 -2.65 -8.64
N CYS A 43 13.79 -3.48 -9.31
CA CYS A 43 13.87 -4.92 -9.14
C CYS A 43 15.21 -5.49 -9.60
N ARG A 44 15.78 -4.96 -10.68
CA ARG A 44 17.04 -5.47 -11.23
C ARG A 44 18.27 -4.96 -10.49
N GLU A 45 18.29 -3.67 -10.17
CA GLU A 45 19.49 -3.01 -9.65
C GLU A 45 19.55 -2.98 -8.12
N GLU A 46 18.41 -2.62 -7.48
CA GLU A 46 18.40 -2.39 -6.05
C GLU A 46 18.00 -3.62 -5.24
N ALA A 47 17.15 -4.49 -5.77
CA ALA A 47 16.77 -5.70 -5.06
C ALA A 47 17.98 -6.63 -4.83
N ALA A 48 18.90 -6.70 -5.78
CA ALA A 48 20.16 -7.44 -5.63
C ALA A 48 21.00 -6.93 -4.45
N ARG A 49 21.09 -5.61 -4.29
CA ARG A 49 21.81 -4.97 -3.17
C ARG A 49 21.12 -5.22 -1.83
N LEU A 50 19.79 -5.20 -1.80
CA LEU A 50 19.01 -5.35 -0.58
C LEU A 50 18.99 -6.79 -0.05
N VAL A 51 19.20 -7.78 -0.91
CA VAL A 51 19.23 -9.20 -0.53
C VAL A 51 20.63 -9.66 -0.11
N GLY A 52 21.67 -8.84 -0.34
CA GLY A 52 23.02 -9.14 0.13
C GLY A 52 23.74 -10.26 -0.63
N GLY A 53 23.44 -10.44 -1.91
CA GLY A 53 24.09 -11.44 -2.77
C GLY A 53 24.33 -10.94 -4.18
N ASP A 54 25.35 -11.47 -4.87
CA ASP A 54 25.55 -11.34 -6.30
C ASP A 54 24.40 -12.02 -7.05
N VAL A 55 23.29 -11.31 -7.20
CA VAL A 55 22.17 -11.73 -8.06
C VAL A 55 22.38 -11.06 -9.42
N ALA A 56 23.51 -11.35 -10.06
CA ALA A 56 23.72 -11.01 -11.44
C ALA A 56 23.07 -12.06 -12.32
N GLY A 57 21.89 -11.77 -12.83
CA GLY A 57 21.20 -12.60 -13.80
C GLY A 57 20.31 -11.74 -14.69
N ASP A 58 20.59 -11.70 -15.98
CA ASP A 58 19.81 -11.00 -17.02
C ASP A 58 18.41 -11.63 -17.29
N ASN A 59 17.91 -12.45 -16.37
CA ASN A 59 16.66 -13.18 -16.58
C ASN A 59 15.43 -12.42 -16.04
N ALA A 60 14.38 -12.38 -16.84
CA ALA A 60 13.05 -11.92 -16.43
C ALA A 60 12.52 -12.61 -15.16
N ASP A 61 13.04 -13.79 -14.81
CA ASP A 61 12.75 -14.56 -13.61
C ASP A 61 13.21 -13.85 -12.33
N ASP A 62 14.19 -12.95 -12.39
CA ASP A 62 14.68 -12.23 -11.19
C ASP A 62 13.62 -11.28 -10.63
N LEU A 63 12.77 -10.71 -11.48
CA LEU A 63 11.63 -9.89 -11.05
C LEU A 63 10.60 -10.73 -10.27
N GLY A 64 10.54 -12.02 -10.51
CA GLY A 64 9.62 -12.95 -9.87
C GLY A 64 10.04 -13.42 -8.48
N ARG A 65 11.25 -13.10 -8.02
CA ARG A 65 11.76 -13.57 -6.70
C ARG A 65 11.20 -12.80 -5.52
N PHE A 66 10.65 -11.61 -5.76
CA PHE A 66 10.22 -10.71 -4.70
C PHE A 66 8.70 -10.56 -4.68
N LEU A 67 8.14 -10.46 -3.48
CA LEU A 67 6.72 -10.10 -3.29
C LEU A 67 6.54 -8.59 -3.27
N ALA A 68 7.46 -7.86 -2.64
CA ALA A 68 7.42 -6.41 -2.57
C ALA A 68 8.80 -5.80 -2.26
N ILE A 69 8.97 -4.53 -2.65
CA ILE A 69 10.03 -3.65 -2.18
C ILE A 69 9.37 -2.62 -1.25
N HIS A 70 9.82 -2.55 -0.01
CA HIS A 70 9.37 -1.56 0.97
C HIS A 70 10.18 -0.27 0.85
N PHE A 71 9.53 0.87 1.03
CA PHE A 71 10.09 2.23 0.94
C PHE A 71 10.76 2.55 -0.41
N PRO A 72 10.15 2.16 -1.56
CA PRO A 72 10.74 2.46 -2.87
C PRO A 72 10.87 3.98 -3.12
N HIS A 73 10.10 4.83 -2.44
CA HIS A 73 10.24 6.28 -2.52
C HIS A 73 11.61 6.80 -2.00
N LYS A 74 12.34 6.00 -1.22
CA LYS A 74 13.70 6.30 -0.78
C LYS A 74 14.78 5.86 -1.78
N LEU A 75 14.40 5.07 -2.78
CA LEU A 75 15.28 4.55 -3.84
C LEU A 75 15.07 5.29 -5.17
N SER A 76 13.93 5.95 -5.34
CA SER A 76 13.49 6.52 -6.61
C SER A 76 12.87 7.91 -6.44
N PRO A 77 13.48 8.94 -7.06
CA PRO A 77 12.86 10.27 -7.11
C PRO A 77 11.48 10.27 -7.77
N LEU A 78 11.24 9.41 -8.76
CA LEU A 78 9.93 9.29 -9.40
C LEU A 78 8.88 8.76 -8.43
N MET A 79 9.20 7.70 -7.67
CA MET A 79 8.27 7.15 -6.67
C MET A 79 8.08 8.11 -5.49
N LEU A 80 9.12 8.88 -5.13
CA LEU A 80 8.98 9.96 -4.14
C LEU A 80 8.00 11.03 -4.62
N ALA A 81 8.16 11.50 -5.86
CA ALA A 81 7.26 12.50 -6.45
C ALA A 81 5.80 11.98 -6.52
N THR A 82 5.62 10.68 -6.74
CA THR A 82 4.29 10.05 -6.81
C THR A 82 3.53 10.13 -5.48
N LEU A 83 4.21 10.23 -4.34
CA LEU A 83 3.53 10.43 -3.04
C LEU A 83 2.66 11.68 -3.04
N ALA A 84 3.07 12.74 -3.72
CA ALA A 84 2.34 14.01 -3.82
C ALA A 84 1.68 14.20 -5.20
N HIS A 85 1.36 13.12 -5.90
CA HIS A 85 0.67 13.22 -7.18
C HIS A 85 -0.65 14.01 -7.04
N PRO A 86 -0.96 14.98 -7.90
CA PRO A 86 -2.12 15.86 -7.74
C PRO A 86 -3.45 15.12 -7.51
N ARG A 87 -3.67 14.00 -8.21
CA ARG A 87 -4.88 13.18 -8.04
C ARG A 87 -4.98 12.55 -6.66
N ILE A 88 -3.84 12.20 -6.05
CA ILE A 88 -3.78 11.65 -4.68
C ILE A 88 -4.06 12.76 -3.67
N VAL A 89 -3.39 13.89 -3.82
CA VAL A 89 -3.56 15.05 -2.93
C VAL A 89 -5.02 15.54 -2.94
N ASP A 90 -5.63 15.64 -4.11
CA ASP A 90 -7.01 16.10 -4.27
C ASP A 90 -8.02 15.24 -3.50
N VAL A 91 -7.86 13.93 -3.52
CA VAL A 91 -8.77 13.01 -2.81
C VAL A 91 -8.45 12.98 -1.31
N LEU A 92 -7.18 12.84 -0.93
CA LEU A 92 -6.79 12.66 0.47
C LEU A 92 -7.02 13.91 1.32
N THR A 93 -6.82 15.11 0.77
CA THR A 93 -7.11 16.35 1.49
C THR A 93 -8.59 16.52 1.84
N ARG A 94 -9.47 15.87 1.09
CA ARG A 94 -10.93 15.83 1.36
C ARG A 94 -11.35 14.65 2.22
N ALA A 95 -10.62 13.54 2.14
CA ALA A 95 -10.96 12.31 2.87
C ALA A 95 -10.38 12.29 4.28
N ILE A 96 -9.11 12.69 4.44
CA ILE A 96 -8.35 12.64 5.69
C ILE A 96 -8.31 14.01 6.37
N GLY A 97 -8.13 15.07 5.60
CA GLY A 97 -8.01 16.45 6.10
C GLY A 97 -7.02 17.26 5.28
N PRO A 98 -6.95 18.60 5.48
CA PRO A 98 -6.18 19.49 4.63
C PRO A 98 -4.66 19.25 4.74
N ASN A 99 -4.20 18.70 5.86
CA ASN A 99 -2.79 18.44 6.13
C ASN A 99 -2.55 16.94 6.10
N VAL A 100 -1.79 16.47 5.11
CA VAL A 100 -1.55 15.04 4.85
C VAL A 100 -0.05 14.76 4.80
N LYS A 101 0.38 13.71 5.48
CA LYS A 101 1.73 13.17 5.42
C LYS A 101 1.72 11.70 4.99
N SER A 102 2.77 11.28 4.27
CA SER A 102 3.06 9.88 3.94
C SER A 102 4.15 9.34 4.86
N MET A 103 4.09 8.06 5.20
CA MET A 103 5.08 7.42 6.07
C MET A 103 5.63 6.12 5.47
N GLN A 104 4.97 5.54 4.47
CA GLN A 104 5.38 4.29 3.85
C GLN A 104 4.98 4.24 2.39
N SER A 105 5.79 3.57 1.58
CA SER A 105 5.40 3.07 0.27
C SER A 105 5.82 1.62 0.11
N MET A 106 5.11 0.89 -0.75
CA MET A 106 5.41 -0.50 -1.09
C MET A 106 5.19 -0.71 -2.59
N LEU A 107 6.19 -1.29 -3.26
CA LEU A 107 6.05 -1.74 -4.63
C LEU A 107 5.78 -3.24 -4.61
N PHE A 108 4.53 -3.64 -4.83
CA PHE A 108 4.13 -5.04 -4.95
C PHE A 108 4.42 -5.56 -6.35
N ILE A 109 4.98 -6.79 -6.41
CA ILE A 109 5.38 -7.45 -7.65
C ILE A 109 4.77 -8.85 -7.65
N LYS A 110 3.54 -8.96 -8.11
CA LYS A 110 2.83 -10.23 -8.17
C LYS A 110 2.98 -10.87 -9.54
N ASN A 111 4.04 -11.65 -9.74
CA ASN A 111 4.23 -12.45 -10.94
C ASN A 111 3.22 -13.61 -10.99
N ALA A 112 3.09 -14.26 -12.15
CA ALA A 112 2.31 -15.48 -12.32
C ALA A 112 2.61 -16.51 -11.23
N GLY A 113 1.58 -17.09 -10.63
CA GLY A 113 1.69 -18.08 -9.56
C GLY A 113 1.99 -17.51 -8.16
N LYS A 114 2.30 -16.22 -8.01
CA LYS A 114 2.61 -15.63 -6.69
C LYS A 114 1.37 -15.54 -5.81
N PRO A 115 1.51 -15.76 -4.48
CA PRO A 115 0.40 -15.76 -3.56
C PRO A 115 -0.25 -14.39 -3.41
N GLY A 116 -1.44 -14.38 -2.87
CA GLY A 116 -2.12 -13.19 -2.40
C GLY A 116 -1.69 -12.79 -0.99
N GLN A 117 -2.46 -11.89 -0.42
CA GLN A 117 -2.41 -11.54 0.99
C GLN A 117 -3.80 -11.80 1.58
N ALA A 118 -3.87 -12.47 2.72
CA ALA A 118 -5.12 -12.80 3.40
C ALA A 118 -5.88 -11.54 3.88
N TRP A 119 -7.08 -11.71 4.41
CA TRP A 119 -7.84 -10.61 4.99
C TRP A 119 -7.04 -9.88 6.07
N HIS A 120 -6.93 -8.57 5.96
CA HIS A 120 -6.23 -7.73 6.92
C HIS A 120 -6.76 -6.31 6.92
N GLN A 121 -6.32 -5.55 7.90
CA GLN A 121 -6.53 -4.12 8.05
C GLN A 121 -5.16 -3.46 8.19
N ASP A 122 -4.86 -2.44 7.38
CA ASP A 122 -3.53 -1.82 7.38
C ASP A 122 -3.18 -1.15 8.70
N GLU A 123 -4.19 -0.65 9.43
CA GLU A 123 -4.01 -0.02 10.73
C GLU A 123 -3.37 -0.95 11.78
N ASP A 124 -3.50 -2.29 11.63
CA ASP A 124 -2.80 -3.26 12.49
C ASP A 124 -1.28 -3.20 12.32
N PHE A 125 -0.82 -2.88 11.12
CA PHE A 125 0.60 -2.85 10.77
C PHE A 125 1.22 -1.46 10.86
N ILE A 126 0.40 -0.42 10.65
CA ILE A 126 0.80 0.99 10.67
C ILE A 126 -0.19 1.75 11.57
N PRO A 127 -0.10 1.59 12.89
CA PRO A 127 -1.05 2.21 13.80
C PRO A 127 -0.95 3.74 13.73
N THR A 128 -2.10 4.41 13.65
CA THR A 128 -2.21 5.85 13.76
C THR A 128 -3.00 6.21 14.99
N ARG A 129 -2.69 7.37 15.59
CA ARG A 129 -3.34 7.76 16.84
C ARG A 129 -4.82 8.10 16.68
N ASP A 130 -5.20 8.62 15.51
CA ASP A 130 -6.53 9.14 15.21
C ASP A 130 -7.30 8.31 14.17
N ARG A 131 -6.78 7.13 13.82
CA ARG A 131 -7.38 6.23 12.81
C ARG A 131 -7.48 6.87 11.42
N SER A 132 -6.57 7.79 11.10
CA SER A 132 -6.57 8.47 9.81
C SER A 132 -5.76 7.75 8.73
N LEU A 133 -5.26 6.53 9.00
CA LEU A 133 -4.52 5.78 7.99
C LEU A 133 -5.37 5.56 6.74
N GLY A 134 -4.80 5.92 5.61
CA GLY A 134 -5.35 5.66 4.30
C GLY A 134 -4.27 5.24 3.33
N ALA A 135 -4.64 4.46 2.33
CA ALA A 135 -3.74 4.04 1.28
C ALA A 135 -4.19 4.56 -0.09
N ALA A 136 -3.21 4.80 -0.97
CA ALA A 136 -3.41 4.96 -2.41
C ALA A 136 -2.69 3.83 -3.12
N TRP A 137 -3.45 2.88 -3.63
CA TRP A 137 -2.99 1.72 -4.38
C TRP A 137 -3.05 2.03 -5.87
N ILE A 138 -1.91 2.25 -6.51
CA ILE A 138 -1.76 2.64 -7.91
C ILE A 138 -1.54 1.37 -8.74
N ALA A 139 -2.45 1.07 -9.64
CA ALA A 139 -2.33 -0.04 -10.57
C ALA A 139 -1.28 0.28 -11.65
N LEU A 140 -0.17 -0.45 -11.68
CA LEU A 140 0.84 -0.33 -12.73
C LEU A 140 0.54 -1.30 -13.90
N ASP A 141 -0.19 -2.36 -13.64
CA ASP A 141 -0.76 -3.29 -14.62
C ASP A 141 -2.28 -3.35 -14.42
N ASP A 142 -3.01 -3.81 -15.41
CA ASP A 142 -4.43 -4.13 -15.23
C ASP A 142 -4.57 -5.14 -14.08
N ALA A 143 -5.43 -4.83 -13.14
CA ALA A 143 -5.73 -5.70 -12.02
C ALA A 143 -7.10 -6.34 -12.23
N THR A 144 -7.11 -7.66 -12.31
CA THR A 144 -8.30 -8.49 -12.54
C THR A 144 -8.38 -9.59 -11.51
N VAL A 145 -9.52 -10.26 -11.41
CA VAL A 145 -9.67 -11.42 -10.53
C VAL A 145 -8.60 -12.48 -10.83
N ASP A 146 -8.31 -12.72 -12.11
CA ASP A 146 -7.37 -13.77 -12.53
C ASP A 146 -5.92 -13.50 -12.13
N ASN A 147 -5.51 -12.23 -12.07
CA ASN A 147 -4.15 -11.88 -11.67
C ASN A 147 -4.04 -11.37 -10.24
N GLY A 148 -5.11 -11.49 -9.45
CA GLY A 148 -5.13 -11.20 -8.03
C GLY A 148 -5.29 -9.73 -7.71
N CYS A 149 -6.36 -9.09 -8.22
CA CYS A 149 -6.79 -7.75 -7.81
C CYS A 149 -7.11 -7.68 -6.31
N LEU A 150 -7.36 -6.49 -5.81
CA LEU A 150 -7.87 -6.30 -4.47
C LEU A 150 -9.31 -6.82 -4.35
N TRP A 151 -9.64 -7.35 -3.19
CA TRP A 151 -10.99 -7.63 -2.72
C TRP A 151 -11.22 -6.83 -1.45
N VAL A 152 -12.37 -6.21 -1.32
CA VAL A 152 -12.75 -5.38 -0.17
C VAL A 152 -14.10 -5.78 0.36
N ILE A 153 -14.34 -5.53 1.65
CA ILE A 153 -15.67 -5.59 2.26
C ILE A 153 -16.13 -4.15 2.49
N PRO A 154 -16.99 -3.59 1.62
CA PRO A 154 -17.43 -2.20 1.74
C PRO A 154 -18.08 -1.93 3.10
N GLY A 155 -17.72 -0.81 3.72
CA GLY A 155 -18.27 -0.41 5.01
C GLY A 155 -17.66 -1.12 6.23
N SER A 156 -16.76 -2.09 6.06
CA SER A 156 -16.13 -2.82 7.17
C SER A 156 -15.23 -1.95 8.06
N HIS A 157 -14.86 -0.76 7.62
CA HIS A 157 -14.12 0.24 8.40
C HIS A 157 -14.98 0.97 9.44
N ARG A 158 -16.32 1.02 9.25
CA ARG A 158 -17.25 1.84 10.06
C ARG A 158 -17.26 1.52 11.55
N PRO A 159 -17.17 0.25 11.99
CA PRO A 159 -17.08 -0.05 13.41
C PRO A 159 -15.84 0.54 14.08
N GLY A 160 -14.78 0.86 13.32
CA GLY A 160 -13.52 1.36 13.86
C GLY A 160 -12.79 0.35 14.74
N VAL A 161 -13.04 -0.94 14.53
CA VAL A 161 -12.46 -2.06 15.26
C VAL A 161 -11.34 -2.66 14.43
N LEU A 162 -10.25 -3.00 15.10
CA LEU A 162 -9.22 -3.88 14.55
C LEU A 162 -9.55 -5.31 14.99
N TRP A 163 -9.73 -6.17 14.01
CA TRP A 163 -10.09 -7.57 14.25
C TRP A 163 -8.83 -8.36 14.62
N PRO A 164 -8.94 -9.37 15.48
CA PRO A 164 -7.78 -10.13 15.92
C PRO A 164 -7.04 -10.77 14.74
N LEU A 165 -5.73 -10.90 14.91
CA LEU A 165 -4.83 -11.52 13.93
C LEU A 165 -4.47 -12.94 14.33
N ARG A 166 -4.36 -13.82 13.35
CA ARG A 166 -3.81 -15.17 13.53
C ARG A 166 -2.86 -15.55 12.40
N GLN A 167 -1.94 -16.44 12.67
CA GLN A 167 -1.13 -17.08 11.63
C GLN A 167 -1.99 -18.10 10.87
N HIS A 168 -1.70 -18.28 9.59
CA HIS A 168 -2.34 -19.28 8.74
C HIS A 168 -1.30 -20.02 7.90
N GLU A 169 -1.70 -21.18 7.37
CA GLU A 169 -0.89 -22.01 6.49
C GLU A 169 -1.51 -22.14 5.08
N ASN A 170 -2.46 -21.27 4.73
CA ASN A 170 -3.14 -21.31 3.45
C ASN A 170 -2.17 -20.92 2.32
N PRO A 171 -1.86 -21.81 1.37
CA PRO A 171 -0.90 -21.57 0.29
C PRO A 171 -1.37 -20.52 -0.75
N GLU A 172 -2.64 -20.14 -0.73
CA GLU A 172 -3.17 -19.08 -1.58
C GLU A 172 -2.64 -17.69 -1.16
N TYR A 173 -2.18 -17.58 0.10
CA TYR A 173 -1.70 -16.34 0.67
C TYR A 173 -0.24 -16.43 1.09
N ASP A 174 0.39 -15.29 1.24
CA ASP A 174 1.72 -15.20 1.82
C ASP A 174 1.67 -15.45 3.34
N PHE A 175 2.79 -15.34 4.02
CA PHE A 175 2.92 -15.64 5.45
C PHE A 175 2.45 -14.51 6.38
N ALA A 176 1.88 -13.41 5.86
CA ALA A 176 1.33 -12.37 6.72
C ALA A 176 0.15 -12.91 7.52
N PRO A 177 0.00 -12.53 8.80
CA PRO A 177 -1.16 -12.95 9.58
C PRO A 177 -2.46 -12.46 8.93
N GLU A 178 -3.55 -13.20 9.18
CA GLU A 178 -4.88 -12.84 8.71
C GLU A 178 -5.74 -12.29 9.85
N SER A 179 -6.56 -11.29 9.54
CA SER A 179 -7.68 -10.89 10.41
C SER A 179 -8.74 -11.97 10.41
N PHE A 180 -9.28 -12.29 11.59
CA PHE A 180 -10.33 -13.31 11.74
C PHE A 180 -11.39 -12.86 12.76
N ASP A 181 -12.45 -13.64 12.92
CA ASP A 181 -13.54 -13.39 13.88
C ASP A 181 -14.28 -12.05 13.65
N PHE A 182 -14.37 -11.62 12.40
CA PHE A 182 -15.15 -10.47 12.01
C PHE A 182 -16.56 -10.88 11.52
N PRO A 183 -17.60 -10.00 11.66
CA PRO A 183 -18.99 -10.36 11.38
C PRO A 183 -19.36 -10.26 9.89
N TYR A 184 -18.44 -10.56 9.01
CA TYR A 184 -18.61 -10.54 7.56
C TYR A 184 -18.23 -11.89 6.95
N SER A 185 -18.71 -12.14 5.75
CA SER A 185 -18.41 -13.36 4.97
C SER A 185 -17.78 -13.01 3.63
N ASP A 186 -17.26 -14.01 2.92
CA ASP A 186 -16.78 -13.83 1.55
C ASP A 186 -17.88 -13.38 0.57
N ALA A 187 -19.16 -13.57 0.89
CA ALA A 187 -20.28 -13.07 0.10
C ALA A 187 -20.46 -11.55 0.18
N ASP A 188 -19.91 -10.92 1.21
CA ASP A 188 -19.92 -9.46 1.40
C ASP A 188 -18.74 -8.80 0.67
N ALA A 189 -17.81 -9.61 0.18
CA ALA A 189 -16.61 -9.14 -0.48
C ALA A 189 -16.84 -8.88 -1.98
N ILE A 190 -16.27 -7.80 -2.48
CA ILE A 190 -16.31 -7.46 -3.90
C ILE A 190 -14.90 -7.33 -4.48
N PRO A 191 -14.67 -7.80 -5.73
CA PRO A 191 -13.42 -7.58 -6.43
C PRO A 191 -13.31 -6.13 -6.92
N VAL A 192 -12.13 -5.55 -6.79
CA VAL A 192 -11.82 -4.22 -7.30
C VAL A 192 -10.95 -4.36 -8.56
N GLU A 193 -11.61 -4.68 -9.68
CA GLU A 193 -10.94 -4.77 -10.97
C GLU A 193 -10.76 -3.37 -11.56
N VAL A 194 -9.52 -3.05 -11.94
CA VAL A 194 -9.16 -1.73 -12.46
C VAL A 194 -8.12 -1.83 -13.58
N PRO A 195 -8.18 -0.96 -14.60
CA PRO A 195 -7.12 -0.83 -15.58
C PRO A 195 -5.87 -0.16 -14.98
N ALA A 196 -4.72 -0.39 -15.59
CA ALA A 196 -3.50 0.32 -15.27
C ALA A 196 -3.71 1.84 -15.28
N GLY A 197 -3.03 2.56 -14.38
CA GLY A 197 -3.20 3.99 -14.17
C GLY A 197 -4.37 4.38 -13.27
N SER A 198 -5.15 3.42 -12.76
CA SER A 198 -6.16 3.68 -11.74
C SER A 198 -5.53 3.78 -10.36
N ILE A 199 -6.19 4.54 -9.47
CA ILE A 199 -5.84 4.60 -8.05
C ILE A 199 -7.03 4.09 -7.23
N VAL A 200 -6.79 3.09 -6.40
CA VAL A 200 -7.74 2.64 -5.38
C VAL A 200 -7.34 3.27 -4.05
N PHE A 201 -8.19 4.12 -3.51
CA PHE A 201 -8.01 4.67 -2.16
C PHE A 201 -8.79 3.81 -1.18
N PHE A 202 -8.20 3.49 -0.02
CA PHE A 202 -8.90 2.75 1.02
C PHE A 202 -8.42 3.12 2.42
N HIS A 203 -9.34 2.98 3.37
CA HIS A 203 -9.16 3.30 4.78
C HIS A 203 -8.36 2.20 5.50
N GLY A 204 -7.49 2.55 6.45
CA GLY A 204 -6.68 1.61 7.20
C GLY A 204 -7.47 0.54 7.97
N HIS A 205 -8.72 0.82 8.33
CA HIS A 205 -9.63 -0.14 8.96
C HIS A 205 -10.49 -0.95 7.97
N LEU A 206 -10.36 -0.73 6.66
CA LEU A 206 -11.10 -1.53 5.68
C LEU A 206 -10.53 -2.94 5.61
N LEU A 207 -11.39 -3.94 5.82
CA LEU A 207 -11.02 -5.33 5.55
C LEU A 207 -10.80 -5.51 4.05
N HIS A 208 -9.60 -5.91 3.69
CA HIS A 208 -9.23 -6.17 2.32
C HIS A 208 -8.26 -7.36 2.20
N LYS A 209 -8.25 -7.97 1.03
CA LYS A 209 -7.35 -9.09 0.67
C LYS A 209 -6.96 -8.99 -0.80
N SER A 210 -6.01 -9.81 -1.22
CA SER A 210 -5.78 -10.09 -2.64
C SER A 210 -5.58 -11.58 -2.83
N LEU A 211 -6.02 -12.13 -3.96
CA LEU A 211 -5.84 -13.54 -4.29
C LEU A 211 -4.51 -13.76 -5.01
N ARG A 212 -4.16 -15.03 -5.17
CA ARG A 212 -3.03 -15.49 -5.99
C ARG A 212 -3.17 -14.99 -7.44
N ASN A 213 -2.06 -14.66 -8.08
CA ASN A 213 -2.04 -14.48 -9.54
C ASN A 213 -2.11 -15.86 -10.21
N ARG A 214 -3.26 -16.19 -10.77
CA ARG A 214 -3.54 -17.50 -11.41
C ARG A 214 -3.22 -17.53 -12.90
N ARG A 215 -2.74 -16.41 -13.46
CA ARG A 215 -2.28 -16.39 -14.84
C ARG A 215 -1.02 -17.25 -15.00
N THR A 216 -0.78 -17.72 -16.20
CA THR A 216 0.42 -18.49 -16.54
C THR A 216 1.62 -17.60 -16.84
N THR A 217 1.38 -16.34 -17.16
CA THR A 217 2.42 -15.35 -17.47
C THR A 217 1.97 -13.95 -17.02
N GLY A 218 2.93 -13.04 -16.87
CA GLY A 218 2.69 -11.63 -16.62
C GLY A 218 2.62 -11.27 -15.14
N PHE A 219 2.56 -9.97 -14.91
CA PHE A 219 2.62 -9.37 -13.59
C PHE A 219 1.30 -8.68 -13.22
N ARG A 220 1.09 -8.49 -11.94
CA ARG A 220 0.20 -7.50 -11.37
C ARG A 220 1.02 -6.67 -10.38
N ARG A 221 1.63 -5.60 -10.89
CA ARG A 221 2.41 -4.67 -10.09
C ARG A 221 1.51 -3.55 -9.57
N ALA A 222 1.79 -3.09 -8.37
CA ALA A 222 1.13 -1.96 -7.77
C ALA A 222 2.09 -1.18 -6.88
N LEU A 223 2.03 0.15 -6.96
CA LEU A 223 2.68 1.03 -5.99
C LEU A 223 1.63 1.46 -4.96
N VAL A 224 1.86 1.08 -3.71
CA VAL A 224 0.96 1.40 -2.59
C VAL A 224 1.64 2.40 -1.69
N ASN A 225 0.99 3.54 -1.49
CA ASN A 225 1.48 4.61 -0.63
C ASN A 225 0.52 4.77 0.55
N HIS A 226 1.06 4.86 1.77
CA HIS A 226 0.28 5.04 2.98
C HIS A 226 0.40 6.46 3.50
N TYR A 227 -0.74 6.97 3.95
CA TYR A 227 -0.92 8.36 4.37
C TYR A 227 -1.70 8.43 5.67
N MET A 228 -1.51 9.54 6.37
CA MET A 228 -2.31 9.88 7.55
C MET A 228 -2.46 11.40 7.65
N SER A 229 -3.37 11.84 8.52
CA SER A 229 -3.44 13.26 8.91
C SER A 229 -2.10 13.72 9.50
N ALA A 230 -1.66 14.91 9.13
CA ALA A 230 -0.45 15.48 9.72
C ALA A 230 -0.64 15.83 11.19
N GLU A 231 -1.89 16.04 11.66
CA GLU A 231 -2.26 16.25 13.06
C GLU A 231 -2.13 14.99 13.91
N SER A 232 -2.11 13.81 13.28
CA SER A 232 -1.94 12.55 14.00
C SER A 232 -0.48 12.29 14.35
N LEU A 233 -0.29 11.44 15.36
CA LEU A 233 1.01 10.87 15.69
C LEU A 233 1.10 9.46 15.10
N LEU A 234 2.31 9.05 14.72
CA LEU A 234 2.63 7.72 14.25
C LEU A 234 3.40 6.96 15.35
N PRO A 235 2.73 6.19 16.24
CA PRO A 235 3.38 5.43 17.29
C PRO A 235 4.05 4.14 16.77
N TRP A 236 4.45 4.13 15.53
CA TRP A 236 5.06 2.99 14.88
C TRP A 236 6.49 2.76 15.38
N TRP A 237 6.73 1.63 16.00
CA TRP A 237 8.03 1.27 16.56
C TRP A 237 8.45 -0.13 16.08
N ARG A 238 9.68 -0.25 15.60
CA ARG A 238 10.17 -1.48 14.99
C ARG A 238 10.99 -2.38 15.93
N ASP A 239 11.53 -1.83 17.00
CA ASP A 239 12.54 -2.54 17.81
C ASP A 239 11.96 -3.27 19.02
N GLY A 240 10.66 -3.61 18.99
CA GLY A 240 10.00 -4.36 20.06
C GLY A 240 9.90 -3.63 21.41
N GLY A 241 10.20 -2.34 21.44
CA GLY A 241 10.02 -1.51 22.63
C GLY A 241 8.54 -1.24 22.94
N ALA A 242 8.26 -0.86 24.19
CA ALA A 242 6.90 -0.47 24.59
C ALA A 242 6.45 0.75 23.77
N ILE A 243 5.32 0.61 23.06
CA ILE A 243 4.72 1.71 22.31
C ILE A 243 4.04 2.65 23.29
N ALA A 244 4.58 3.87 23.45
CA ALA A 244 3.86 4.91 24.19
C ALA A 244 2.90 5.65 23.23
N PRO A 245 1.68 5.97 23.65
CA PRO A 245 0.71 6.73 22.84
C PRO A 245 1.21 8.09 22.36
N THR A 246 2.26 8.60 22.99
CA THR A 246 2.92 9.86 22.65
C THR A 246 4.09 9.71 21.67
N HIS A 247 4.47 8.49 21.32
CA HIS A 247 5.49 8.26 20.30
C HIS A 247 5.02 8.78 18.96
N ASP A 248 5.95 9.34 18.21
CA ASP A 248 5.71 9.87 16.88
C ASP A 248 6.93 9.62 16.02
N LEU A 249 6.88 8.54 15.24
CA LEU A 249 7.92 8.26 14.26
C LEU A 249 7.85 9.31 13.15
N ARG A 250 8.88 10.14 13.09
CA ARG A 250 8.94 11.30 12.20
C ARG A 250 9.65 11.02 10.87
N ASP A 251 9.72 9.77 10.44
CA ASP A 251 10.19 9.39 9.10
C ASP A 251 9.04 9.53 8.11
N ILE A 252 8.77 10.76 7.72
CA ILE A 252 7.57 11.17 6.98
C ILE A 252 7.90 12.09 5.81
N VAL A 253 6.99 12.14 4.84
CA VAL A 253 6.99 13.09 3.73
C VAL A 253 5.67 13.87 3.78
N MET A 254 5.73 15.20 3.93
CA MET A 254 4.55 16.04 3.79
C MET A 254 4.12 16.06 2.32
N VAL A 255 2.85 15.78 2.07
CA VAL A 255 2.28 15.75 0.71
C VAL A 255 1.25 16.86 0.48
N ALA A 256 0.64 17.37 1.54
CA ALA A 256 -0.28 18.52 1.49
C ALA A 256 -0.32 19.26 2.81
N GLY A 257 -0.62 20.56 2.73
CA GLY A 257 -0.85 21.43 3.89
C GLY A 257 0.39 21.71 4.75
N THR A 258 0.19 21.82 6.04
CA THR A 258 1.21 22.22 7.02
C THR A 258 1.42 21.09 8.04
N ASP A 259 2.67 20.86 8.42
CA ASP A 259 3.03 19.95 9.51
C ASP A 259 2.94 20.68 10.85
N PRO A 260 1.96 20.37 11.72
CA PRO A 260 1.82 21.03 13.01
C PRO A 260 2.93 20.64 14.00
N TYR A 261 3.69 19.60 13.70
CA TYR A 261 4.80 19.10 14.50
C TYR A 261 6.18 19.37 13.86
N ALA A 262 6.26 20.32 12.92
CA ALA A 262 7.52 20.66 12.24
C ALA A 262 8.67 20.99 13.21
N TYR A 263 8.35 21.53 14.39
CA TYR A 263 9.33 21.83 15.44
C TYR A 263 10.06 20.60 16.00
N LYS A 264 9.51 19.37 15.79
CA LYS A 264 10.15 18.10 16.18
C LYS A 264 11.19 17.62 15.15
N GLY A 265 11.24 18.25 13.96
CA GLY A 265 12.07 17.81 12.86
C GLY A 265 11.53 16.55 12.14
N ILE A 266 12.28 16.09 11.17
CA ILE A 266 12.05 14.84 10.42
C ILE A 266 13.31 13.98 10.59
N VAL A 267 13.13 12.67 10.64
CA VAL A 267 14.21 11.70 10.76
C VAL A 267 14.21 10.76 9.55
N ASP A 268 15.35 10.18 9.23
CA ASP A 268 15.50 9.15 8.20
C ASP A 268 15.91 7.83 8.85
N LEU A 269 14.92 7.06 9.32
CA LEU A 269 15.12 5.83 10.08
C LEU A 269 14.87 4.56 9.25
N ASN A 270 13.77 4.57 8.48
CA ASN A 270 13.40 3.39 7.71
C ASN A 270 14.37 3.18 6.55
N ARG A 271 14.82 1.95 6.37
CA ARG A 271 15.66 1.57 5.23
C ARG A 271 14.85 0.73 4.25
N PRO A 272 15.02 0.92 2.94
CA PRO A 272 14.43 0.03 1.94
C PRO A 272 14.84 -1.42 2.18
N TYR A 273 13.90 -2.33 1.97
CA TYR A 273 14.14 -3.77 2.04
C TYR A 273 13.21 -4.52 1.11
N VAL A 274 13.62 -5.74 0.76
CA VAL A 274 12.86 -6.63 -0.11
C VAL A 274 12.13 -7.65 0.76
N ARG A 275 10.84 -7.83 0.47
CA ARG A 275 10.04 -8.93 0.99
C ARG A 275 10.20 -10.12 0.04
N ALA A 276 11.05 -11.07 0.42
CA ALA A 276 11.24 -12.30 -0.33
C ALA A 276 10.07 -13.27 -0.15
N GLU A 277 9.89 -14.17 -1.13
CA GLU A 277 8.86 -15.22 -1.07
C GLU A 277 9.14 -16.26 0.02
N SER A 278 10.39 -16.53 0.33
CA SER A 278 10.85 -17.64 1.17
C SER A 278 11.43 -17.21 2.50
N ALA A 279 10.76 -16.33 3.24
CA ALA A 279 11.16 -16.05 4.61
C ALA A 279 10.53 -17.01 5.64
N ARG A 280 10.34 -18.28 5.30
CA ARG A 280 10.18 -19.36 6.29
C ARG A 280 11.56 -19.88 6.66
N THR A 281 12.43 -19.05 7.20
CA THR A 281 13.50 -19.54 8.04
C THR A 281 12.90 -19.80 9.41
N THR A 282 12.79 -21.06 9.74
CA THR A 282 12.46 -21.56 11.08
C THR A 282 13.26 -20.75 12.12
N PRO A 283 12.64 -20.19 13.15
CA PRO A 283 13.41 -19.66 14.27
C PRO A 283 14.13 -20.80 14.93
N ALA A 284 15.42 -20.62 15.12
CA ALA A 284 16.23 -21.50 15.98
C ALA A 284 15.85 -21.34 17.44
#